data_0114df4f210326743bde997d837cee43
#
_entry.id   0114df4f210326743bde997d837cee43
#
_cell.length_a   1.000
_cell.length_b   1.000
_cell.length_c   1.000
_cell.angle_alpha   90.00
_cell.angle_beta   90.00
_cell.angle_gamma   90.00
#
_symmetry.space_group_name_H-M   'P 1'
#
loop_
_entity.id
_entity.type
_entity.pdbx_description
1 polymer ?
#
loop_
_entity_poly.entity_id
_entity_poly.type
_entity_poly.pdbx_seq_one_letter_code
_entity_poly.pdbx_strand_id
1 'polypeptide(L)'
;MQAGLLRVRLQHMKEITDERVRLCERYQKLLDNPLLQLPKVREGATTVWHQFVIHCSRRDELIAYLNQKEIGTIIHYPIPPHLSEAYQYLGLKERALPITEQYAKEVVSIPLYNGMTEEEQDYVITCLNAFGKE
;
A
#
# COMPACT_ATOMS: atom_id res chain seq x y z
N MET A 1 -19.81 -15.50 19.86
CA MET A 1 -18.42 -15.98 19.70
C MET A 1 -17.52 -14.90 19.08
N GLN A 2 -17.80 -14.33 17.90
CA GLN A 2 -16.99 -13.27 17.25
C GLN A 2 -16.72 -12.06 18.14
N ALA A 3 -17.73 -11.51 18.81
CA ALA A 3 -17.57 -10.37 19.71
C ALA A 3 -16.60 -10.64 20.86
N GLY A 4 -16.57 -11.87 21.40
CA GLY A 4 -15.60 -12.27 22.43
C GLY A 4 -14.16 -12.26 21.93
N LEU A 5 -13.92 -12.77 20.71
CA LEU A 5 -12.60 -12.76 20.08
C LEU A 5 -12.13 -11.34 19.74
N LEU A 6 -13.05 -10.51 19.24
CA LEU A 6 -12.75 -9.09 18.93
C LEU A 6 -12.42 -8.30 20.20
N ARG A 7 -13.10 -8.58 21.33
CA ARG A 7 -12.81 -7.93 22.60
C ARG A 7 -11.38 -8.16 23.09
N VAL A 8 -10.86 -9.38 22.88
CA VAL A 8 -9.44 -9.68 23.23
C VAL A 8 -8.50 -8.87 22.31
N ARG A 9 -8.75 -8.84 21.02
CA ARG A 9 -7.94 -8.05 20.07
C ARG A 9 -7.96 -6.55 20.37
N LEU A 10 -9.09 -6.01 20.78
CA LEU A 10 -9.23 -4.59 21.14
C LEU A 10 -8.31 -4.19 22.29
N GLN A 11 -8.00 -5.09 23.22
CA GLN A 11 -7.06 -4.83 24.31
C GLN A 11 -5.62 -4.61 23.82
N HIS A 12 -5.28 -5.15 22.64
CA HIS A 12 -3.95 -5.06 22.02
C HIS A 12 -3.90 -4.09 20.83
N MET A 13 -4.98 -3.33 20.59
CA MET A 13 -5.05 -2.45 19.40
C MET A 13 -3.97 -1.39 19.37
N LYS A 14 -3.57 -0.88 20.54
CA LYS A 14 -2.49 0.11 20.62
C LYS A 14 -1.17 -0.50 20.15
N GLU A 15 -0.79 -1.66 20.66
CA GLU A 15 0.44 -2.38 20.30
C GLU A 15 0.47 -2.71 18.80
N ILE A 16 -0.65 -3.22 18.28
CA ILE A 16 -0.82 -3.54 16.86
C ILE A 16 -0.64 -2.29 15.98
N THR A 17 -1.19 -1.16 16.40
CA THR A 17 -1.09 0.10 15.66
C THR A 17 0.31 0.69 15.73
N ASP A 18 0.91 0.73 16.93
CA ASP A 18 2.26 1.27 17.14
C ASP A 18 3.29 0.51 16.28
N GLU A 19 3.19 -0.82 16.20
CA GLU A 19 4.06 -1.63 15.36
C GLU A 19 3.92 -1.26 13.88
N ARG A 20 2.68 -1.11 13.37
CA ARG A 20 2.43 -0.69 11.99
C ARG A 20 3.00 0.69 11.70
N VAL A 21 2.83 1.64 12.63
CA VAL A 21 3.41 2.98 12.51
C VAL A 21 4.93 2.89 12.40
N ARG A 22 5.59 2.13 13.29
CA ARG A 22 7.04 1.92 13.25
C ARG A 22 7.54 1.35 11.92
N LEU A 23 6.87 0.33 11.40
CA LEU A 23 7.21 -0.28 10.11
C LEU A 23 7.05 0.73 8.96
N CYS A 24 5.99 1.53 8.97
CA CYS A 24 5.75 2.52 7.93
C CYS A 24 6.72 3.70 7.99
N GLU A 25 7.06 4.18 9.18
CA GLU A 25 8.11 5.19 9.36
C GLU A 25 9.45 4.70 8.82
N ARG A 26 9.76 3.41 9.01
CA ARG A 26 10.96 2.81 8.47
C ARG A 26 10.95 2.76 6.94
N TYR A 27 9.82 2.38 6.32
CA TYR A 27 9.65 2.50 4.87
C TYR A 27 9.82 3.94 4.38
N GLN A 28 9.17 4.90 5.03
CA GLN A 28 9.29 6.32 4.66
C GLN A 28 10.72 6.86 4.76
N LYS A 29 11.50 6.36 5.71
CA LYS A 29 12.89 6.80 5.94
C LYS A 29 13.89 6.16 4.99
N LEU A 30 13.69 4.89 4.61
CA LEU A 30 14.70 4.08 3.93
C LEU A 30 14.41 3.86 2.44
N LEU A 31 13.17 4.09 1.99
CA LEU A 31 12.85 4.04 0.56
C LEU A 31 13.37 5.32 -0.11
N ASP A 32 14.32 5.14 -1.01
CA ASP A 32 14.97 6.22 -1.77
C ASP A 32 15.06 5.81 -3.26
N ASN A 33 13.90 5.73 -3.91
CA ASN A 33 13.80 5.47 -5.33
C ASN A 33 12.89 6.53 -5.98
N PRO A 34 13.40 7.37 -6.90
CA PRO A 34 12.64 8.46 -7.51
C PRO A 34 11.46 7.99 -8.37
N LEU A 35 11.40 6.72 -8.75
CA LEU A 35 10.26 6.13 -9.47
C LEU A 35 9.07 5.84 -8.55
N LEU A 36 9.26 5.87 -7.23
CA LEU A 36 8.26 5.53 -6.23
C LEU A 36 7.82 6.79 -5.48
N GLN A 37 6.52 7.07 -5.51
CA GLN A 37 5.95 8.12 -4.68
C GLN A 37 5.33 7.49 -3.42
N LEU A 38 5.84 7.88 -2.27
CA LEU A 38 5.39 7.38 -0.98
C LEU A 38 4.15 8.15 -0.48
N PRO A 39 3.27 7.50 0.32
CA PRO A 39 2.13 8.16 0.92
C PRO A 39 2.59 9.23 1.93
N LYS A 40 1.91 10.38 1.93
CA LYS A 40 2.17 11.48 2.86
C LYS A 40 1.03 11.62 3.85
N VAL A 41 1.36 11.72 5.12
CA VAL A 41 0.39 12.07 6.16
C VAL A 41 0.28 13.58 6.22
N ARG A 42 -0.94 14.11 6.18
CA ARG A 42 -1.20 15.55 6.30
C ARG A 42 -0.77 16.03 7.69
N GLU A 43 -0.23 17.23 7.78
CA GLU A 43 0.09 17.86 9.05
C GLU A 43 -1.14 17.93 9.97
N GLY A 44 -0.95 17.59 11.24
CA GLY A 44 -2.02 17.50 12.24
C GLY A 44 -2.91 16.26 12.14
N ALA A 45 -2.65 15.33 11.18
CA ALA A 45 -3.36 14.06 11.05
C ALA A 45 -2.49 12.89 11.53
N THR A 46 -3.15 11.81 11.93
CA THR A 46 -2.51 10.52 12.25
C THR A 46 -3.08 9.43 11.35
N THR A 47 -2.33 8.35 11.17
CA THR A 47 -2.78 7.17 10.41
C THR A 47 -2.40 5.89 11.12
N VAL A 48 -3.28 4.89 11.00
CA VAL A 48 -3.06 3.54 11.57
C VAL A 48 -2.42 2.57 10.58
N TRP A 49 -2.14 3.02 9.38
CA TRP A 49 -1.45 2.25 8.34
C TRP A 49 -2.05 0.85 8.12
N HIS A 50 -3.31 0.81 7.71
CA HIS A 50 -3.92 -0.47 7.32
C HIS A 50 -3.15 -1.12 6.17
N GLN A 51 -2.69 -0.31 5.22
CA GLN A 51 -1.89 -0.70 4.06
C GLN A 51 -0.82 0.37 3.82
N PHE A 52 0.33 -0.03 3.25
CA PHE A 52 1.32 0.91 2.74
C PHE A 52 1.24 0.91 1.22
N VAL A 53 0.56 1.92 0.69
CA VAL A 53 0.29 2.06 -0.74
C VAL A 53 1.29 3.04 -1.34
N ILE A 54 2.09 2.58 -2.29
CA ILE A 54 3.00 3.40 -3.07
C ILE A 54 2.41 3.65 -4.47
N HIS A 55 2.85 4.74 -5.09
CA HIS A 55 2.46 5.12 -6.44
C HIS A 55 3.66 5.00 -7.37
N CYS A 56 3.50 4.34 -8.51
CA CYS A 56 4.53 4.13 -9.51
C CYS A 56 3.91 4.15 -10.91
N SER A 57 4.38 5.03 -11.78
CA SER A 57 3.91 5.08 -13.18
C SER A 57 4.24 3.81 -13.97
N ARG A 58 5.25 3.04 -13.52
CA ARG A 58 5.63 1.73 -14.07
C ARG A 58 5.14 0.59 -13.16
N ARG A 59 3.92 0.72 -12.60
CA ARG A 59 3.37 -0.20 -11.60
C ARG A 59 3.42 -1.67 -12.02
N ASP A 60 3.02 -1.99 -13.24
CA ASP A 60 2.94 -3.38 -13.70
C ASP A 60 4.34 -4.00 -13.86
N GLU A 61 5.33 -3.21 -14.30
CA GLU A 61 6.72 -3.63 -14.34
C GLU A 61 7.27 -3.83 -12.92
N LEU A 62 6.95 -2.94 -11.99
CA LEU A 62 7.32 -3.06 -10.59
C LEU A 62 6.75 -4.34 -9.96
N ILE A 63 5.48 -4.65 -10.22
CA ILE A 63 4.84 -5.88 -9.74
C ILE A 63 5.56 -7.12 -10.31
N ALA A 64 5.84 -7.14 -11.61
CA ALA A 64 6.55 -8.24 -12.25
C ALA A 64 7.95 -8.44 -11.65
N TYR A 65 8.67 -7.34 -11.43
CA TYR A 65 9.99 -7.34 -10.81
C TYR A 65 9.94 -7.87 -9.36
N LEU A 66 9.01 -7.39 -8.54
CA LEU A 66 8.87 -7.81 -7.15
C LEU A 66 8.45 -9.29 -7.05
N ASN A 67 7.57 -9.75 -7.94
CA ASN A 67 7.20 -11.16 -8.02
C ASN A 67 8.40 -12.08 -8.33
N GLN A 68 9.33 -11.66 -9.20
CA GLN A 68 10.57 -12.41 -9.44
C GLN A 68 11.49 -12.47 -8.21
N LYS A 69 11.32 -11.53 -7.29
CA LYS A 69 12.03 -11.49 -6.00
C LYS A 69 11.20 -12.13 -4.86
N GLU A 70 10.13 -12.86 -5.19
CA GLU A 70 9.23 -13.52 -4.23
C GLU A 70 8.55 -12.54 -3.25
N ILE A 71 8.43 -11.26 -3.63
CA ILE A 71 7.73 -10.22 -2.85
C ILE A 71 6.31 -10.08 -3.36
N GLY A 72 5.33 -10.48 -2.53
CA GLY A 72 3.91 -10.35 -2.84
C GLY A 72 3.43 -8.91 -2.81
N THR A 73 2.59 -8.54 -3.76
CA THR A 73 1.97 -7.20 -3.85
C THR A 73 0.48 -7.32 -4.16
N ILE A 74 -0.30 -6.30 -3.81
CA ILE A 74 -1.74 -6.27 -4.08
C ILE A 74 -2.14 -4.88 -4.59
N ILE A 75 -3.06 -4.83 -5.56
CA ILE A 75 -3.63 -3.58 -6.05
C ILE A 75 -4.95 -3.31 -5.33
N HIS A 76 -5.04 -2.23 -4.56
CA HIS A 76 -6.26 -1.79 -3.90
C HIS A 76 -6.71 -0.42 -4.43
N TYR A 77 -7.55 -0.36 -5.51
CA TYR A 77 -8.16 -1.42 -6.31
C TYR A 77 -7.92 -1.14 -7.79
N PRO A 78 -7.90 -2.18 -8.66
CA PRO A 78 -7.55 -1.98 -10.09
C PRO A 78 -8.64 -1.31 -10.90
N ILE A 79 -9.89 -1.37 -10.44
CA ILE A 79 -11.05 -0.74 -11.09
C ILE A 79 -11.58 0.37 -10.18
N PRO A 80 -11.60 1.62 -10.64
CA PRO A 80 -12.21 2.72 -9.90
C PRO A 80 -13.71 2.46 -9.64
N PRO A 81 -14.26 2.79 -8.47
CA PRO A 81 -15.66 2.52 -8.15
C PRO A 81 -16.66 2.99 -9.21
N HIS A 82 -16.48 4.20 -9.76
CA HIS A 82 -17.39 4.76 -10.77
C HIS A 82 -17.36 4.02 -12.12
N LEU A 83 -16.33 3.22 -12.40
CA LEU A 83 -16.22 2.38 -13.60
C LEU A 83 -16.58 0.91 -13.32
N SER A 84 -16.88 0.56 -12.08
CA SER A 84 -17.29 -0.80 -11.75
C SER A 84 -18.73 -1.07 -12.18
N GLU A 85 -19.02 -2.32 -12.49
CA GLU A 85 -20.36 -2.76 -12.91
C GLU A 85 -21.45 -2.37 -11.91
N ALA A 86 -21.15 -2.45 -10.60
CA ALA A 86 -22.08 -2.11 -9.52
C ALA A 86 -22.56 -0.65 -9.55
N TYR A 87 -21.80 0.28 -10.16
CA TYR A 87 -22.08 1.71 -10.18
C TYR A 87 -22.40 2.26 -11.58
N GLN A 88 -22.65 1.40 -12.57
CA GLN A 88 -22.98 1.82 -13.94
C GLN A 88 -24.23 2.73 -13.99
N TYR A 89 -25.15 2.58 -13.05
CA TYR A 89 -26.35 3.43 -12.93
C TYR A 89 -26.05 4.92 -12.73
N LEU A 90 -24.83 5.28 -12.31
CA LEU A 90 -24.39 6.68 -12.15
C LEU A 90 -24.11 7.35 -13.50
N GLY A 91 -24.03 6.59 -14.60
CA GLY A 91 -23.78 7.12 -15.94
C GLY A 91 -22.39 7.73 -16.14
N LEU A 92 -21.48 7.58 -15.18
CA LEU A 92 -20.10 8.06 -15.27
C LEU A 92 -19.29 7.17 -16.22
N LYS A 93 -18.49 7.80 -17.08
CA LYS A 93 -17.64 7.13 -18.06
C LYS A 93 -16.17 7.39 -17.75
N GLU A 94 -15.27 6.72 -18.46
CA GLU A 94 -13.84 7.02 -18.45
C GLU A 94 -13.59 8.52 -18.62
N ARG A 95 -12.58 9.02 -17.92
CA ARG A 95 -12.20 10.44 -17.80
C ARG A 95 -13.15 11.31 -16.97
N ALA A 96 -14.18 10.75 -16.36
CA ALA A 96 -15.04 11.50 -15.46
C ALA A 96 -14.31 11.88 -14.15
N LEU A 97 -13.42 10.99 -13.66
CA LEU A 97 -12.62 11.20 -12.45
C LEU A 97 -11.13 10.87 -12.72
N PRO A 98 -10.42 11.74 -13.45
CA PRO A 98 -9.10 11.44 -14.01
C PRO A 98 -8.05 11.09 -12.96
N ILE A 99 -8.05 11.73 -11.79
CA ILE A 99 -7.11 11.43 -10.69
C ILE A 99 -7.37 10.02 -10.15
N THR A 100 -8.62 9.66 -9.91
CA THR A 100 -8.99 8.33 -9.41
C THR A 100 -8.60 7.23 -10.41
N GLU A 101 -8.83 7.50 -11.69
CA GLU A 101 -8.50 6.57 -12.77
C GLU A 101 -6.98 6.40 -12.94
N GLN A 102 -6.22 7.48 -12.78
CA GLN A 102 -4.77 7.43 -12.77
C GLN A 102 -4.26 6.59 -11.58
N TYR A 103 -4.75 6.86 -10.37
CA TYR A 103 -4.34 6.11 -9.18
C TYR A 103 -4.65 4.61 -9.32
N ALA A 104 -5.80 4.24 -9.86
CA ALA A 104 -6.13 2.84 -10.10
C ALA A 104 -5.12 2.11 -11.02
N LYS A 105 -4.45 2.85 -11.92
CA LYS A 105 -3.41 2.31 -12.82
C LYS A 105 -2.02 2.27 -12.19
N GLU A 106 -1.75 3.09 -11.19
CA GLU A 106 -0.39 3.37 -10.72
C GLU A 106 -0.13 2.96 -9.26
N VAL A 107 -1.18 2.71 -8.46
CA VAL A 107 -1.00 2.32 -7.06
C VAL A 107 -0.75 0.82 -6.88
N VAL A 108 0.08 0.50 -5.90
CA VAL A 108 0.33 -0.86 -5.42
C VAL A 108 0.62 -0.87 -3.93
N SER A 109 0.05 -1.84 -3.22
CA SER A 109 0.34 -2.08 -1.80
C SER A 109 1.51 -3.03 -1.67
N ILE A 110 2.53 -2.64 -0.92
CA ILE A 110 3.69 -3.45 -0.57
C ILE A 110 3.47 -4.15 0.79
N PRO A 111 4.26 -5.18 1.12
CA PRO A 111 4.10 -5.93 2.36
C PRO A 111 4.08 -5.03 3.60
N LEU A 112 3.04 -5.17 4.41
CA LEU A 112 2.91 -4.54 5.73
C LEU A 112 2.02 -5.42 6.62
N TYR A 113 2.59 -6.06 7.62
CA TYR A 113 1.86 -6.90 8.58
C TYR A 113 2.51 -6.88 9.95
N ASN A 114 1.72 -7.12 10.99
CA ASN A 114 2.25 -7.25 12.34
C ASN A 114 3.08 -8.53 12.46
N GLY A 115 4.25 -8.43 13.10
CA GLY A 115 5.23 -9.51 13.17
C GLY A 115 6.22 -9.55 12.01
N MET A 116 6.18 -8.58 11.09
CA MET A 116 7.20 -8.43 10.04
C MET A 116 8.56 -8.14 10.67
N THR A 117 9.56 -8.97 10.34
CA THR A 117 10.92 -8.80 10.87
C THR A 117 11.65 -7.66 10.17
N GLU A 118 12.73 -7.18 10.77
CA GLU A 118 13.57 -6.15 10.15
C GLU A 118 14.27 -6.69 8.89
N GLU A 119 14.68 -7.94 8.90
CA GLU A 119 15.31 -8.60 7.75
C GLU A 119 14.35 -8.71 6.56
N GLU A 120 13.10 -9.10 6.80
CA GLU A 120 12.06 -9.14 5.77
C GLU A 120 11.81 -7.75 5.19
N GLN A 121 11.72 -6.75 6.05
CA GLN A 121 11.50 -5.38 5.62
C GLN A 121 12.71 -4.81 4.86
N ASP A 122 13.94 -5.10 5.30
CA ASP A 122 15.17 -4.70 4.63
C ASP A 122 15.28 -5.31 3.23
N TYR A 123 14.88 -6.56 3.07
CA TYR A 123 14.82 -7.20 1.78
C TYR A 123 13.87 -6.49 0.82
N VAL A 124 12.66 -6.19 1.28
CA VAL A 124 11.67 -5.43 0.50
C VAL A 124 12.20 -4.05 0.11
N ILE A 125 12.79 -3.31 1.07
CA ILE A 125 13.37 -1.98 0.84
C ILE A 125 14.51 -2.04 -0.18
N THR A 126 15.39 -3.02 -0.06
CA THR A 126 16.52 -3.21 -0.97
C THR A 126 16.03 -3.44 -2.40
N CYS A 127 15.07 -4.34 -2.58
CA CYS A 127 14.49 -4.61 -3.89
C CYS A 127 13.79 -3.38 -4.48
N LEU A 128 12.99 -2.65 -3.69
CA LEU A 128 12.32 -1.44 -4.13
C LEU A 128 13.31 -0.33 -4.52
N ASN A 129 14.40 -0.16 -3.77
CA ASN A 129 15.43 0.83 -4.08
C ASN A 129 16.27 0.46 -5.31
N ALA A 130 16.35 -0.82 -5.67
CA ALA A 130 17.05 -1.30 -6.85
C ALA A 130 16.20 -1.25 -8.14
N PHE A 131 14.88 -1.19 -8.03
CA PHE A 131 13.99 -1.16 -9.19
C PHE A 131 14.31 0.00 -10.15
N GLY A 132 14.49 -0.32 -11.43
CA GLY A 132 14.79 0.64 -12.50
C GLY A 132 16.23 1.16 -12.52
N LYS A 133 17.13 0.58 -11.74
CA LYS A 133 18.58 0.91 -11.73
C LYS A 133 19.44 -0.13 -12.48
N GLU A 134 18.79 -1.09 -13.14
CA GLU A 134 19.45 -2.11 -13.97
C GLU A 134 19.74 -1.59 -15.38
#